data_690ac55bf47f5fd056900abffcb9a29e
#
_entry.id   690ac55bf47f5fd056900abffcb9a29e
#
_cell.length_a   1.000
_cell.length_b   1.000
_cell.length_c   1.000
_cell.angle_alpha   90.00
_cell.angle_beta   90.00
_cell.angle_gamma   90.00
#
_symmetry.space_group_name_H-M   'P 1'
#
loop_
_entity.id
_entity.type
_entity.pdbx_description
1 polymer ?
#
loop_
_entity_poly.entity_id
_entity_poly.type
_entity_poly.pdbx_seq_one_letter_code
_entity_poly.pdbx_strand_id
1 'polypeptide(L)'
;MFDLTGKNALITGASGGIGGAIAKGLHAQGATVGVSGTRVEPLEELAAELGSRAFVLPCNLSDAEAVTALPKQAIEAMGSVDILVNNSG
;
A
#
# COMPACT_ATOMS: atom_id res chain seq x y z
N MET A 1 3.17 10.67 -19.66
CA MET A 1 3.48 10.18 -18.32
C MET A 1 2.37 10.58 -17.37
N PHE A 2 1.91 9.67 -16.54
CA PHE A 2 0.85 9.98 -15.58
C PHE A 2 1.42 10.72 -14.38
N ASP A 3 0.69 11.71 -13.91
CA ASP A 3 1.02 12.42 -12.69
C ASP A 3 -0.03 12.04 -11.64
N LEU A 4 0.40 11.33 -10.61
CA LEU A 4 -0.47 10.87 -9.54
C LEU A 4 -0.31 11.69 -8.26
N THR A 5 0.30 12.86 -8.36
CA THR A 5 0.46 13.75 -7.20
C THR A 5 -0.89 14.03 -6.55
N GLY A 6 -0.98 13.84 -5.26
CA GLY A 6 -2.21 14.03 -4.51
C GLY A 6 -3.13 12.82 -4.50
N LYS A 7 -2.79 11.76 -5.21
CA LYS A 7 -3.57 10.51 -5.19
C LYS A 7 -3.01 9.56 -4.16
N ASN A 8 -3.89 8.81 -3.52
CA ASN A 8 -3.53 7.84 -2.50
C ASN A 8 -3.87 6.44 -3.00
N ALA A 9 -2.88 5.56 -3.00
CA ALA A 9 -3.03 4.19 -3.49
C ALA A 9 -2.84 3.20 -2.37
N LEU A 10 -3.73 2.23 -2.27
CA LEU A 10 -3.59 1.10 -1.35
C LEU A 10 -3.23 -0.14 -2.17
N ILE A 11 -2.11 -0.74 -1.87
CA ILE A 11 -1.62 -1.93 -2.57
C ILE A 11 -1.63 -3.11 -1.60
N THR A 12 -2.43 -4.12 -1.87
CA THR A 12 -2.43 -5.36 -1.09
C THR A 12 -1.42 -6.33 -1.70
N GLY A 13 -0.94 -7.28 -0.89
CA GLY A 13 0.07 -8.21 -1.35
C GLY A 13 1.40 -7.56 -1.66
N ALA A 14 1.69 -6.42 -1.04
CA ALA A 14 2.88 -5.63 -1.33
C ALA A 14 4.16 -6.23 -0.74
N SER A 15 4.04 -7.25 0.11
CA SER A 15 5.20 -7.96 0.63
C SER A 15 5.82 -8.90 -0.43
N GLY A 16 5.12 -9.15 -1.53
CA GLY A 16 5.66 -9.91 -2.66
C GLY A 16 6.29 -8.99 -3.70
N GLY A 17 7.07 -9.58 -4.61
CA GLY A 17 7.82 -8.81 -5.61
C GLY A 17 6.96 -7.99 -6.55
N ILE A 18 5.83 -8.55 -7.01
CA ILE A 18 4.94 -7.84 -7.94
C ILE A 18 4.27 -6.65 -7.27
N GLY A 19 3.72 -6.87 -6.07
CA GLY A 19 3.07 -5.79 -5.33
C GLY A 19 4.03 -4.68 -4.95
N GLY A 20 5.25 -5.04 -4.56
CA GLY A 20 6.30 -4.06 -4.28
C GLY A 20 6.68 -3.24 -5.50
N ALA A 21 6.78 -3.88 -6.66
CA ALA A 21 7.10 -3.18 -7.91
C ALA A 21 5.98 -2.21 -8.30
N ILE A 22 4.72 -2.61 -8.10
CA ILE A 22 3.57 -1.73 -8.36
C ILE A 22 3.62 -0.50 -7.45
N ALA A 23 3.89 -0.72 -6.17
CA ALA A 23 3.98 0.38 -5.20
C ALA A 23 5.08 1.38 -5.58
N LYS A 24 6.25 0.88 -5.97
CA LYS A 24 7.34 1.73 -6.42
C LYS A 24 6.96 2.53 -7.66
N GLY A 25 6.28 1.90 -8.62
CA GLY A 25 5.84 2.56 -9.84
C GLY A 25 4.86 3.69 -9.56
N LEU A 26 3.85 3.43 -8.73
CA LEU A 26 2.87 4.46 -8.37
C LEU A 26 3.51 5.59 -7.58
N HIS A 27 4.39 5.26 -6.66
CA HIS A 27 5.11 6.26 -5.86
C HIS A 27 5.97 7.16 -6.76
N ALA A 28 6.62 6.57 -7.75
CA ALA A 28 7.45 7.34 -8.70
C ALA A 28 6.62 8.32 -9.52
N GLN A 29 5.32 8.05 -9.71
CA GLN A 29 4.41 8.96 -10.42
C GLN A 29 3.80 10.02 -9.49
N GLY A 30 4.20 10.05 -8.23
CA GLY A 30 3.75 11.06 -7.28
C GLY A 30 2.71 10.61 -6.26
N ALA A 31 2.23 9.38 -6.35
CA ALA A 31 1.21 8.88 -5.44
C ALA A 31 1.77 8.67 -4.02
N THR A 32 0.90 8.84 -3.04
CA THR A 32 1.14 8.33 -1.70
C THR A 32 0.66 6.89 -1.69
N VAL A 33 1.44 5.99 -1.12
CA VAL A 33 1.12 4.57 -1.14
C VAL A 33 0.96 4.01 0.26
N GLY A 34 -0.09 3.22 0.44
CA GLY A 34 -0.27 2.36 1.60
C GLY A 34 0.05 0.94 1.17
N VAL A 35 1.06 0.33 1.79
CA VAL A 35 1.50 -1.00 1.41
C VAL A 35 1.04 -2.00 2.45
N SER A 36 0.30 -3.00 2.02
CA SER A 36 -0.32 -3.98 2.89
C SER A 36 0.08 -5.39 2.50
N GLY A 37 0.20 -6.22 3.50
CA GLY A 37 0.53 -7.63 3.32
C GLY A 37 0.63 -8.30 4.68
N THR A 38 0.80 -9.62 4.67
CA THR A 38 0.88 -10.41 5.88
C THR A 38 2.21 -10.25 6.61
N ARG A 39 3.28 -10.06 5.86
CA ARG A 39 4.63 -9.96 6.42
C ARG A 39 5.05 -8.51 6.56
N VAL A 40 5.27 -8.10 7.80
CA VAL A 40 5.58 -6.70 8.13
C VAL A 40 6.97 -6.28 7.64
N GLU A 41 7.97 -7.14 7.82
CA GLU A 41 9.35 -6.78 7.49
C GLU A 41 9.55 -6.33 6.03
N PRO A 42 9.04 -7.07 5.02
CA PRO A 42 9.15 -6.58 3.64
C PRO A 42 8.43 -5.26 3.40
N LEU A 43 7.32 -5.04 4.10
CA LEU A 43 6.57 -3.77 3.97
C LEU A 43 7.38 -2.61 4.53
N GLU A 44 8.03 -2.82 5.67
CA GLU A 44 8.87 -1.78 6.28
C GLU A 44 10.09 -1.47 5.42
N GLU A 45 10.70 -2.49 4.83
CA GLU A 45 11.81 -2.30 3.90
C GLU A 45 11.38 -1.50 2.69
N LEU A 46 10.22 -1.82 2.13
CA LEU A 46 9.66 -1.11 0.98
C LEU A 46 9.39 0.36 1.33
N ALA A 47 8.76 0.61 2.46
CA ALA A 47 8.47 1.98 2.90
C ALA A 47 9.75 2.77 3.14
N ALA A 48 10.77 2.14 3.72
CA ALA A 48 12.06 2.78 3.94
C ALA A 48 12.74 3.13 2.61
N GLU A 49 12.63 2.24 1.63
CA GLU A 49 13.19 2.48 0.30
C GLU A 49 12.49 3.66 -0.40
N LEU A 50 11.19 3.77 -0.24
CA LEU A 50 10.42 4.87 -0.81
C LEU A 50 10.65 6.20 -0.08
N GLY A 51 10.95 6.14 1.19
CA GLY A 51 11.30 7.29 2.01
C GLY A 51 10.11 8.04 2.57
N SER A 52 9.42 8.80 1.75
CA SER A 52 8.24 9.57 2.15
C SER A 52 7.00 9.07 1.41
N ARG A 53 5.83 9.52 1.82
CA ARG A 53 4.56 9.19 1.18
C ARG A 53 4.32 7.67 1.09
N ALA A 54 4.77 6.93 2.11
CA ALA A 54 4.59 5.48 2.17
C ALA A 54 4.17 5.10 3.57
N PHE A 55 3.08 4.33 3.67
CA PHE A 55 2.52 3.88 4.95
C PHE A 55 2.48 2.36 4.97
N VAL A 56 2.89 1.78 6.10
CA VAL A 56 2.84 0.33 6.29
C VAL A 56 1.51 -0.02 6.97
N LEU A 57 0.71 -0.82 6.29
CA LEU A 57 -0.62 -1.22 6.77
C LEU A 57 -0.70 -2.76 6.80
N PRO A 58 -0.11 -3.38 7.82
CA PRO A 58 -0.12 -4.86 7.89
C PRO A 58 -1.54 -5.40 7.93
N CYS A 59 -1.76 -6.50 7.21
CA CYS A 59 -3.06 -7.14 7.19
C CYS A 59 -2.89 -8.63 6.97
N ASN A 60 -3.41 -9.43 7.89
CA ASN A 60 -3.47 -10.88 7.70
C ASN A 60 -4.70 -11.20 6.87
N LEU A 61 -4.50 -11.59 5.62
CA LEU A 61 -5.59 -11.88 4.70
C LEU A 61 -6.43 -13.09 5.10
N SER A 62 -5.93 -13.91 6.03
CA SER A 62 -6.70 -15.02 6.58
C SER A 62 -7.70 -14.55 7.65
N ASP A 63 -7.58 -13.33 8.12
CA ASP A 63 -8.43 -12.74 9.14
C ASP A 63 -9.45 -11.80 8.49
N ALA A 64 -10.71 -12.24 8.46
CA ALA A 64 -11.77 -11.47 7.81
C ALA A 64 -11.97 -10.10 8.46
N GLU A 65 -11.80 -10.00 9.77
CA GLU A 65 -11.93 -8.72 10.46
C GLU A 65 -10.82 -7.76 10.05
N ALA A 66 -9.59 -8.25 9.93
CA ALA A 66 -8.47 -7.44 9.50
C ALA A 66 -8.67 -6.94 8.06
N VAL A 67 -9.16 -7.81 7.18
CA VAL A 67 -9.44 -7.44 5.78
C VAL A 67 -10.53 -6.38 5.72
N THR A 68 -11.57 -6.52 6.52
CA THR A 68 -12.67 -5.56 6.57
C THR A 68 -12.20 -4.20 7.11
N ALA A 69 -11.28 -4.21 8.07
CA ALA A 69 -10.77 -2.97 8.68
C ALA A 69 -9.74 -2.25 7.82
N LEU A 70 -9.12 -2.93 6.86
CA LEU A 70 -8.03 -2.37 6.07
C LEU A 70 -8.37 -1.07 5.34
N PRO A 71 -9.51 -0.97 4.62
CA PRO A 71 -9.84 0.28 3.94
C PRO A 71 -9.95 1.45 4.90
N LYS A 72 -10.54 1.24 6.07
CA LYS A 72 -10.67 2.28 7.09
C LYS A 72 -9.31 2.70 7.61
N GLN A 73 -8.42 1.75 7.87
CA GLN A 73 -7.08 2.05 8.32
C GLN A 73 -6.31 2.85 7.28
N ALA A 74 -6.48 2.51 6.00
CA ALA A 74 -5.85 3.23 4.91
C ALA A 74 -6.34 4.68 4.83
N ILE A 75 -7.64 4.88 4.99
CA ILE A 75 -8.24 6.22 4.99
C ILE A 75 -7.72 7.02 6.18
N GLU A 76 -7.62 6.41 7.35
CA GLU A 76 -7.09 7.09 8.54
C GLU A 76 -5.63 7.52 8.34
N ALA A 77 -4.83 6.68 7.68
CA ALA A 77 -3.42 6.97 7.45
C ALA A 77 -3.21 8.01 6.35
N MET A 78 -3.94 7.92 5.25
CA MET A 78 -3.70 8.71 4.05
C MET A 78 -4.75 9.80 3.79
N GLY A 79 -5.89 9.73 4.46
CA GLY A 79 -7.00 10.65 4.25
C GLY A 79 -8.04 10.15 3.27
N SER A 80 -7.65 9.42 2.27
CA SER A 80 -8.55 8.83 1.27
C SER A 80 -7.85 7.68 0.58
N VAL A 81 -8.60 6.90 -0.20
CA VAL A 81 -8.04 5.88 -1.09
C VAL A 81 -8.62 6.13 -2.48
N ASP A 82 -7.78 6.58 -3.40
CA ASP A 82 -8.19 6.87 -4.77
C ASP A 82 -7.95 5.69 -5.70
N ILE A 83 -6.94 4.88 -5.37
CA ILE A 83 -6.52 3.74 -6.20
C ILE A 83 -6.40 2.52 -5.30
N LEU A 84 -7.04 1.43 -5.67
CA LEU A 84 -6.89 0.17 -4.95
C LEU A 84 -6.26 -0.85 -5.91
N VAL A 85 -5.12 -1.39 -5.52
CA VAL A 85 -4.47 -2.47 -6.26
C VAL A 85 -4.57 -3.74 -5.42
N ASN A 86 -5.42 -4.65 -5.83
CA ASN A 86 -5.62 -5.91 -5.14
C ASN A 86 -4.73 -6.98 -5.76
N ASN A 87 -3.56 -7.16 -5.17
CA ASN A 87 -2.54 -8.10 -5.64
C ASN A 87 -2.40 -9.32 -4.73
N SER A 88 -3.32 -9.49 -3.81
CA SER A 88 -3.30 -10.60 -2.85
C SER A 88 -4.07 -11.79 -3.44
N GLY A 89 -3.54 -12.33 -4.48
CA GLY A 89 -4.24 -13.34 -5.20
C GLY A 89 -4.07 -14.75 -4.84
#